data_a7770453f738106a905c193a923369d9
#
_entry.id   a7770453f738106a905c193a923369d9
#
_cell.length_a   1.000
_cell.length_b   1.000
_cell.length_c   1.000
_cell.angle_alpha   90.00
_cell.angle_beta   90.00
_cell.angle_gamma   90.00
#
_symmetry.space_group_name_H-M   'P 1'
#
loop_
_entity.id
_entity.type
_entity.pdbx_description
1 polymer ?
#
loop_
_entity_poly.entity_id
_entity_poly.type
_entity_poly.pdbx_seq_one_letter_code
_entity_poly.pdbx_strand_id
1 'polypeptide(L)'
;MAIGDIRTIGVVGAGQLGRMLALAGYRLGLKFLFLDKSADAPGGQIGDIILGEFSDPAKVGELASKVDLITYDVENVPVEALAQIPADKPFLPPKAALAAGQDRLAEKTLFNELKIPTTRFRAIQTMEELEEAIHAIGYPAVLKTRRLGYDGRGQRVIRSPAELGSAFNALSGVPLILEEFIAFEREVSIIGVRNLKGELAFYPLAENHHRDGILRLSVAPYPDKKLQTQAQKCAKKVMEHFDYAGVFTIEFFVKKGKLIANETAPRVHNSGHWTIEGAVTGQFENHMRAILGLPLGETWAIGYSAMINFIGSMPTREEVLAIPGAHYHDYGKEPRPGRKLGHATLVCQTRKELLKRLKDFPGLDT
;
A
#
# COMPACT_ATOMS: atom_id res chain seq x y z
N MET A 1 9.81 -14.69 -23.71
CA MET A 1 11.12 -14.29 -23.14
C MET A 1 11.38 -15.20 -21.94
N ALA A 2 12.51 -15.83 -21.85
CA ALA A 2 12.84 -16.60 -20.63
C ALA A 2 13.09 -15.60 -19.49
N ILE A 3 12.60 -15.92 -18.29
CA ILE A 3 12.70 -15.05 -17.09
C ILE A 3 14.16 -14.63 -16.80
N GLY A 4 15.16 -15.46 -17.23
CA GLY A 4 16.59 -15.18 -17.07
C GLY A 4 17.15 -14.03 -17.92
N ASP A 5 16.38 -13.52 -18.89
CA ASP A 5 16.82 -12.47 -19.82
C ASP A 5 16.39 -11.05 -19.39
N ILE A 6 15.56 -10.94 -18.33
CA ILE A 6 15.09 -9.64 -17.84
C ILE A 6 16.25 -8.87 -17.19
N ARG A 7 16.55 -7.70 -17.72
CA ARG A 7 17.62 -6.81 -17.25
C ARG A 7 17.13 -5.41 -16.87
N THR A 8 16.09 -4.95 -17.54
CA THR A 8 15.57 -3.58 -17.34
C THR A 8 14.12 -3.62 -16.92
N ILE A 9 13.82 -3.03 -15.78
CA ILE A 9 12.49 -2.90 -15.21
C ILE A 9 11.96 -1.51 -15.46
N GLY A 10 10.76 -1.42 -16.07
CA GLY A 10 9.97 -0.21 -16.12
C GLY A 10 9.14 -0.05 -14.87
N VAL A 11 9.12 1.14 -14.29
CA VAL A 11 8.25 1.43 -13.14
C VAL A 11 7.34 2.59 -13.50
N VAL A 12 6.02 2.35 -13.47
CA VAL A 12 5.05 3.43 -13.57
C VAL A 12 4.91 4.08 -12.20
N GLY A 13 5.35 5.34 -12.11
CA GLY A 13 5.60 6.08 -10.88
C GLY A 13 7.07 6.02 -10.48
N ALA A 14 7.62 7.18 -10.11
CA ALA A 14 8.99 7.33 -9.62
C ALA A 14 9.02 7.86 -8.18
N GLY A 15 7.98 7.55 -7.41
CA GLY A 15 7.89 7.94 -6.00
C GLY A 15 8.88 7.17 -5.12
N GLN A 16 8.71 7.29 -3.80
CA GLN A 16 9.56 6.60 -2.84
C GLN A 16 9.48 5.07 -2.96
N LEU A 17 8.32 4.51 -3.35
CA LEU A 17 8.17 3.07 -3.51
C LEU A 17 8.98 2.59 -4.72
N GLY A 18 8.88 3.28 -5.84
CA GLY A 18 9.67 3.01 -7.04
C GLY A 18 11.17 3.09 -6.77
N ARG A 19 11.61 4.14 -6.03
CA ARG A 19 13.00 4.25 -5.58
C ARG A 19 13.45 3.05 -4.74
N MET A 20 12.66 2.62 -3.76
CA MET A 20 13.01 1.48 -2.91
C MET A 20 12.95 0.15 -3.66
N LEU A 21 12.05 -0.01 -4.66
CA LEU A 21 12.06 -1.15 -5.57
C LEU A 21 13.38 -1.23 -6.35
N ALA A 22 13.84 -0.11 -6.88
CA ALA A 22 15.11 -0.06 -7.62
C ALA A 22 16.33 -0.34 -6.73
N LEU A 23 16.38 0.23 -5.52
CA LEU A 23 17.44 -0.06 -4.55
C LEU A 23 17.53 -1.57 -4.22
N ALA A 24 16.40 -2.23 -4.08
CA ALA A 24 16.36 -3.68 -3.87
C ALA A 24 16.78 -4.46 -5.13
N GLY A 25 16.33 -4.03 -6.31
CA GLY A 25 16.60 -4.69 -7.58
C GLY A 25 18.04 -4.54 -8.07
N TYR A 26 18.74 -3.49 -7.69
CA TYR A 26 20.17 -3.32 -8.05
C TYR A 26 21.05 -4.45 -7.53
N ARG A 27 20.74 -5.01 -6.37
CA ARG A 27 21.45 -6.19 -5.85
C ARG A 27 21.27 -7.44 -6.73
N LEU A 28 20.19 -7.46 -7.53
CA LEU A 28 19.89 -8.52 -8.48
C LEU A 28 20.44 -8.23 -9.90
N GLY A 29 21.20 -7.14 -10.07
CA GLY A 29 21.79 -6.74 -11.35
C GLY A 29 20.82 -6.08 -12.32
N LEU A 30 19.68 -5.56 -11.84
CA LEU A 30 18.64 -4.93 -12.65
C LEU A 30 18.92 -3.45 -12.89
N LYS A 31 18.47 -2.95 -14.03
CA LYS A 31 18.37 -1.52 -14.37
C LYS A 31 16.93 -1.06 -14.26
N PHE A 32 16.74 0.24 -14.02
CA PHE A 32 15.41 0.80 -13.84
C PHE A 32 15.18 2.02 -14.72
N LEU A 33 13.99 2.08 -15.33
CA LEU A 33 13.48 3.22 -16.07
C LEU A 33 12.10 3.56 -15.53
N PHE A 34 11.89 4.82 -15.16
CA PHE A 34 10.66 5.28 -14.55
C PHE A 34 9.81 6.09 -15.54
N LEU A 35 8.49 6.07 -15.34
CA LEU A 35 7.56 7.04 -15.92
C LEU A 35 6.97 7.87 -14.79
N ASP A 36 7.20 9.17 -14.78
CA ASP A 36 6.61 10.09 -13.80
C ASP A 36 6.41 11.49 -14.40
N LYS A 37 5.47 12.23 -13.83
CA LYS A 37 5.18 13.61 -14.21
C LYS A 37 6.15 14.65 -13.61
N SER A 38 6.95 14.25 -12.64
CA SER A 38 7.92 15.11 -11.95
C SER A 38 9.34 14.67 -12.25
N ALA A 39 10.15 15.58 -12.74
CA ALA A 39 11.59 15.34 -12.94
C ALA A 39 12.33 15.16 -11.60
N ASP A 40 11.79 15.75 -10.50
CA ASP A 40 12.37 15.67 -9.16
C ASP A 40 11.81 14.48 -8.35
N ALA A 41 11.18 13.50 -9.02
CA ALA A 41 10.66 12.33 -8.34
C ALA A 41 11.81 11.50 -7.73
N PRO A 42 11.61 10.90 -6.54
CA PRO A 42 12.66 10.13 -5.83
C PRO A 42 13.37 9.06 -6.65
N GLY A 43 12.67 8.42 -7.60
CA GLY A 43 13.24 7.42 -8.51
C GLY A 43 14.34 7.98 -9.40
N GLY A 44 14.29 9.28 -9.74
CA GLY A 44 15.30 9.96 -10.54
C GLY A 44 16.70 10.04 -9.91
N GLN A 45 16.80 9.76 -8.61
CA GLN A 45 18.10 9.66 -7.93
C GLN A 45 18.87 8.38 -8.30
N ILE A 46 18.17 7.38 -8.85
CA ILE A 46 18.70 6.03 -9.04
C ILE A 46 18.33 5.40 -10.39
N GLY A 47 17.69 6.12 -11.28
CA GLY A 47 17.35 5.65 -12.63
C GLY A 47 16.80 6.79 -13.47
N ASP A 48 16.76 6.60 -14.79
CA ASP A 48 16.25 7.60 -15.70
C ASP A 48 14.72 7.71 -15.60
N ILE A 49 14.19 8.92 -15.85
CA ILE A 49 12.76 9.20 -15.88
C ILE A 49 12.33 9.58 -17.29
N ILE A 50 11.32 8.87 -17.81
CA ILE A 50 10.50 9.36 -18.92
C ILE A 50 9.51 10.35 -18.30
N LEU A 51 9.61 11.62 -18.67
CA LEU A 51 8.71 12.64 -18.16
C LEU A 51 7.35 12.58 -18.90
N GLY A 52 6.27 12.42 -18.14
CA GLY A 52 4.91 12.36 -18.69
C GLY A 52 3.87 11.93 -17.66
N GLU A 53 2.60 12.18 -18.01
CA GLU A 53 1.47 11.75 -17.19
C GLU A 53 1.23 10.23 -17.33
N PHE A 54 0.77 9.59 -16.26
CA PHE A 54 0.43 8.16 -16.25
C PHE A 54 -0.76 7.83 -17.15
N SER A 55 -1.57 8.84 -17.49
CA SER A 55 -2.71 8.74 -18.39
C SER A 55 -2.35 8.91 -19.85
N ASP A 56 -1.10 9.27 -20.18
CA ASP A 56 -0.64 9.41 -21.57
C ASP A 56 -0.24 8.04 -22.15
N PRO A 57 -1.04 7.48 -23.08
CA PRO A 57 -0.75 6.18 -23.66
C PRO A 57 0.58 6.16 -24.44
N ALA A 58 0.98 7.29 -25.04
CA ALA A 58 2.24 7.37 -25.79
C ALA A 58 3.44 7.23 -24.84
N LYS A 59 3.38 7.81 -23.63
CA LYS A 59 4.43 7.70 -22.63
C LYS A 59 4.50 6.31 -22.02
N VAL A 60 3.36 5.69 -21.79
CA VAL A 60 3.30 4.28 -21.36
C VAL A 60 3.87 3.36 -22.44
N GLY A 61 3.55 3.59 -23.72
CA GLY A 61 4.12 2.86 -24.86
C GLY A 61 5.64 3.10 -25.00
N GLU A 62 6.12 4.33 -24.79
CA GLU A 62 7.55 4.66 -24.78
C GLU A 62 8.27 3.86 -23.68
N LEU A 63 7.75 3.83 -22.45
CA LEU A 63 8.30 3.01 -21.37
C LEU A 63 8.34 1.53 -21.78
N ALA A 64 7.21 0.99 -22.26
CA ALA A 64 7.10 -0.42 -22.63
C ALA A 64 8.10 -0.84 -23.71
N SER A 65 8.45 0.06 -24.64
CA SER A 65 9.40 -0.22 -25.73
C SER A 65 10.85 -0.34 -25.25
N LYS A 66 11.20 0.26 -24.10
CA LYS A 66 12.58 0.38 -23.58
C LYS A 66 12.94 -0.59 -22.47
N VAL A 67 11.98 -1.38 -21.98
CA VAL A 67 12.15 -2.25 -20.81
C VAL A 67 11.72 -3.68 -21.09
N ASP A 68 12.14 -4.61 -20.24
CA ASP A 68 11.81 -6.03 -20.39
C ASP A 68 10.53 -6.41 -19.63
N LEU A 69 10.28 -5.78 -18.48
CA LEU A 69 9.12 -6.00 -17.62
C LEU A 69 8.69 -4.67 -17.02
N ILE A 70 7.38 -4.50 -16.78
CA ILE A 70 6.82 -3.30 -16.16
C ILE A 70 6.17 -3.65 -14.83
N THR A 71 6.45 -2.83 -13.83
CA THR A 71 5.76 -2.79 -12.53
C THR A 71 5.30 -1.35 -12.24
N TYR A 72 4.70 -1.12 -11.07
CA TYR A 72 4.20 0.20 -10.68
C TYR A 72 4.39 0.48 -9.19
N ASP A 73 4.51 1.76 -8.84
CA ASP A 73 4.59 2.23 -7.45
C ASP A 73 3.35 3.03 -7.03
N VAL A 74 2.48 3.38 -7.99
CA VAL A 74 1.24 4.14 -7.79
C VAL A 74 0.03 3.33 -8.23
N GLU A 75 -1.09 3.47 -7.52
CA GLU A 75 -2.34 2.78 -7.85
C GLU A 75 -3.21 3.56 -8.86
N ASN A 76 -3.00 4.87 -8.97
CA ASN A 76 -3.85 5.76 -9.79
C ASN A 76 -3.42 5.80 -11.27
N VAL A 77 -2.90 4.71 -11.81
CA VAL A 77 -2.60 4.57 -13.23
C VAL A 77 -3.88 4.17 -13.96
N PRO A 78 -4.43 4.99 -14.86
CA PRO A 78 -5.62 4.61 -15.62
C PRO A 78 -5.36 3.31 -16.38
N VAL A 79 -6.22 2.31 -16.19
CA VAL A 79 -6.05 1.00 -16.81
C VAL A 79 -6.10 1.10 -18.34
N GLU A 80 -6.84 2.07 -18.86
CA GLU A 80 -6.97 2.38 -20.28
C GLU A 80 -5.62 2.80 -20.89
N ALA A 81 -4.79 3.55 -20.14
CA ALA A 81 -3.44 3.93 -20.60
C ALA A 81 -2.52 2.70 -20.74
N LEU A 82 -2.77 1.65 -19.98
CA LEU A 82 -2.00 0.40 -20.02
C LEU A 82 -2.31 -0.45 -21.27
N ALA A 83 -3.30 -0.07 -22.09
CA ALA A 83 -3.62 -0.77 -23.32
C ALA A 83 -2.49 -0.68 -24.37
N GLN A 84 -1.61 0.32 -24.28
CA GLN A 84 -0.45 0.48 -25.16
C GLN A 84 0.72 -0.47 -24.82
N ILE A 85 0.66 -1.16 -23.71
CA ILE A 85 1.66 -2.17 -23.36
C ILE A 85 1.37 -3.41 -24.20
N PRO A 86 2.33 -3.85 -25.04
CA PRO A 86 2.18 -5.05 -25.87
C PRO A 86 1.78 -6.27 -25.03
N ALA A 87 0.95 -7.16 -25.60
CA ALA A 87 0.42 -8.32 -24.88
C ALA A 87 1.50 -9.31 -24.40
N ASP A 88 2.62 -9.35 -25.10
CA ASP A 88 3.79 -10.17 -24.78
C ASP A 88 4.74 -9.51 -23.75
N LYS A 89 4.53 -8.23 -23.43
CA LYS A 89 5.30 -7.49 -22.42
C LYS A 89 4.72 -7.75 -21.04
N PRO A 90 5.46 -8.37 -20.12
CA PRO A 90 4.98 -8.60 -18.76
C PRO A 90 4.69 -7.28 -18.03
N PHE A 91 3.47 -7.17 -17.48
CA PHE A 91 3.04 -6.11 -16.57
C PHE A 91 2.61 -6.77 -15.26
N LEU A 92 3.40 -6.61 -14.22
CA LEU A 92 3.22 -7.27 -12.93
C LEU A 92 3.35 -6.27 -11.77
N PRO A 93 2.48 -6.35 -10.80
CA PRO A 93 1.32 -7.25 -10.65
C PRO A 93 0.22 -7.04 -11.71
N PRO A 94 -0.76 -7.98 -11.81
CA PRO A 94 -1.74 -7.99 -12.91
C PRO A 94 -2.61 -6.72 -12.97
N LYS A 95 -2.91 -6.24 -14.19
CA LYS A 95 -3.80 -5.09 -14.43
C LYS A 95 -5.18 -5.24 -13.75
N ALA A 96 -5.71 -6.46 -13.68
CA ALA A 96 -6.99 -6.74 -13.04
C ALA A 96 -6.97 -6.45 -11.53
N ALA A 97 -5.88 -6.79 -10.84
CA ALA A 97 -5.71 -6.49 -9.41
C ALA A 97 -5.58 -4.97 -9.19
N LEU A 98 -4.86 -4.27 -10.07
CA LEU A 98 -4.76 -2.81 -10.04
C LEU A 98 -6.14 -2.17 -10.21
N ALA A 99 -6.92 -2.61 -11.20
CA ALA A 99 -8.27 -2.11 -11.47
C ALA A 99 -9.22 -2.30 -10.28
N ALA A 100 -9.15 -3.47 -9.64
CA ALA A 100 -9.98 -3.77 -8.47
C ALA A 100 -9.62 -2.86 -7.28
N GLY A 101 -8.33 -2.62 -7.00
CA GLY A 101 -7.89 -1.75 -5.91
C GLY A 101 -8.16 -0.25 -6.15
N GLN A 102 -8.40 0.17 -7.41
CA GLN A 102 -8.71 1.58 -7.74
C GLN A 102 -10.14 2.00 -7.38
N ASP A 103 -11.07 1.06 -7.20
CA ASP A 103 -12.48 1.35 -6.96
C ASP A 103 -12.98 0.62 -5.72
N ARG A 104 -13.28 1.38 -4.66
CA ARG A 104 -13.75 0.83 -3.37
C ARG A 104 -14.99 -0.07 -3.50
N LEU A 105 -15.88 0.20 -4.47
CA LEU A 105 -17.04 -0.65 -4.71
C LEU A 105 -16.64 -2.00 -5.30
N ALA A 106 -15.76 -2.00 -6.30
CA ALA A 106 -15.22 -3.22 -6.90
C ALA A 106 -14.46 -4.06 -5.86
N GLU A 107 -13.61 -3.42 -5.08
CA GLU A 107 -12.84 -4.05 -4.01
C GLU A 107 -13.72 -4.70 -2.94
N LYS A 108 -14.73 -3.97 -2.42
CA LYS A 108 -15.65 -4.52 -1.42
C LYS A 108 -16.54 -5.63 -1.99
N THR A 109 -16.93 -5.52 -3.27
CA THR A 109 -17.67 -6.58 -3.97
C THR A 109 -16.81 -7.84 -4.07
N LEU A 110 -15.55 -7.70 -4.48
CA LEU A 110 -14.59 -8.82 -4.52
C LEU A 110 -14.41 -9.48 -3.15
N PHE A 111 -14.32 -8.70 -2.06
CA PHE A 111 -14.25 -9.27 -0.72
C PHE A 111 -15.46 -10.14 -0.40
N ASN A 112 -16.68 -9.70 -0.75
CA ASN A 112 -17.89 -10.48 -0.55
C ASN A 112 -17.91 -11.76 -1.40
N GLU A 113 -17.53 -11.69 -2.68
CA GLU A 113 -17.42 -12.85 -3.59
C GLU A 113 -16.45 -13.91 -3.05
N LEU A 114 -15.29 -13.46 -2.52
CA LEU A 114 -14.28 -14.32 -1.92
C LEU A 114 -14.60 -14.72 -0.47
N LYS A 115 -15.76 -14.30 0.07
CA LYS A 115 -16.17 -14.55 1.46
C LYS A 115 -15.09 -14.07 2.46
N ILE A 116 -14.57 -12.87 2.24
CA ILE A 116 -13.69 -12.13 3.13
C ILE A 116 -14.58 -11.12 3.88
N PRO A 117 -14.60 -11.16 5.23
CA PRO A 117 -15.39 -10.20 6.00
C PRO A 117 -14.95 -8.76 5.72
N THR A 118 -15.90 -7.91 5.35
CA THR A 118 -15.71 -6.47 5.13
C THR A 118 -16.89 -5.69 5.70
N THR A 119 -16.86 -4.37 5.66
CA THR A 119 -17.95 -3.48 6.08
C THR A 119 -19.19 -3.71 5.22
N ARG A 120 -20.39 -3.47 5.74
CA ARG A 120 -21.58 -3.31 4.91
C ARG A 120 -21.42 -2.04 4.08
N PHE A 121 -21.82 -2.06 2.83
CA PHE A 121 -21.66 -0.93 1.93
C PHE A 121 -22.80 -0.84 0.91
N ARG A 122 -22.95 0.37 0.32
CA ARG A 122 -23.86 0.66 -0.80
C ARG A 122 -23.20 1.66 -1.74
N ALA A 123 -23.39 1.47 -3.05
CA ALA A 123 -23.05 2.49 -4.06
C ALA A 123 -24.01 3.67 -3.93
N ILE A 124 -23.51 4.89 -4.11
CA ILE A 124 -24.27 6.13 -3.98
C ILE A 124 -23.95 7.03 -5.18
N GLN A 125 -25.01 7.48 -5.85
CA GLN A 125 -24.95 8.46 -6.95
C GLN A 125 -25.82 9.68 -6.66
N THR A 126 -26.96 9.47 -5.97
CA THR A 126 -27.93 10.52 -5.66
C THR A 126 -28.16 10.65 -4.16
N MET A 127 -28.80 11.73 -3.75
CA MET A 127 -29.16 11.96 -2.35
C MET A 127 -30.20 10.95 -1.87
N GLU A 128 -31.13 10.58 -2.72
CA GLU A 128 -32.18 9.59 -2.44
C GLU A 128 -31.54 8.21 -2.15
N GLU A 129 -30.56 7.80 -2.97
CA GLU A 129 -29.79 6.56 -2.72
C GLU A 129 -29.03 6.61 -1.39
N LEU A 130 -28.51 7.78 -1.00
CA LEU A 130 -27.84 7.95 0.29
C LEU A 130 -28.81 7.81 1.45
N GLU A 131 -30.01 8.38 1.35
CA GLU A 131 -31.08 8.26 2.36
C GLU A 131 -31.54 6.81 2.52
N GLU A 132 -31.76 6.07 1.41
CA GLU A 132 -32.10 4.65 1.44
C GLU A 132 -30.95 3.81 2.05
N ALA A 133 -29.71 4.08 1.65
CA ALA A 133 -28.55 3.36 2.14
C ALA A 133 -28.34 3.54 3.65
N ILE A 134 -28.58 4.75 4.17
CA ILE A 134 -28.45 5.04 5.59
C ILE A 134 -29.53 4.32 6.42
N HIS A 135 -30.75 4.14 5.89
CA HIS A 135 -31.77 3.33 6.54
C HIS A 135 -31.34 1.86 6.71
N ALA A 136 -30.58 1.32 5.73
CA ALA A 136 -30.09 -0.04 5.77
C ALA A 136 -28.82 -0.22 6.62
N ILE A 137 -27.91 0.76 6.61
CA ILE A 137 -26.60 0.69 7.28
C ILE A 137 -26.69 1.22 8.71
N GLY A 138 -27.40 2.33 8.92
CA GLY A 138 -27.52 3.03 10.21
C GLY A 138 -26.42 4.07 10.42
N TYR A 139 -26.51 4.77 11.56
CA TYR A 139 -25.51 5.74 12.02
C TYR A 139 -24.63 5.14 13.12
N PRO A 140 -23.36 5.54 13.21
CA PRO A 140 -22.63 6.34 12.23
C PRO A 140 -22.28 5.53 10.97
N ALA A 141 -22.09 6.24 9.83
CA ALA A 141 -21.62 5.67 8.58
C ALA A 141 -20.51 6.54 7.97
N VAL A 142 -19.80 6.03 6.97
CA VAL A 142 -18.74 6.75 6.29
C VAL A 142 -19.06 6.84 4.81
N LEU A 143 -19.26 8.06 4.32
CA LEU A 143 -19.41 8.35 2.90
C LEU A 143 -18.04 8.60 2.30
N LYS A 144 -17.70 7.91 1.20
CA LYS A 144 -16.38 8.01 0.55
C LYS A 144 -16.53 8.19 -0.95
N THR A 145 -15.57 8.88 -1.59
CA THR A 145 -15.40 8.76 -3.05
C THR A 145 -14.96 7.35 -3.39
N ARG A 146 -15.50 6.76 -4.47
CA ARG A 146 -15.14 5.40 -4.90
C ARG A 146 -13.70 5.31 -5.35
N ARG A 147 -13.17 6.38 -5.98
CA ARG A 147 -11.82 6.43 -6.54
C ARG A 147 -11.05 7.64 -6.00
N LEU A 148 -9.72 7.61 -6.12
CA LEU A 148 -8.80 8.72 -5.82
C LEU A 148 -8.80 9.21 -4.36
N GLY A 149 -9.45 8.49 -3.44
CA GLY A 149 -9.34 8.77 -2.00
C GLY A 149 -8.07 8.15 -1.42
N TYR A 150 -7.29 8.91 -0.67
CA TYR A 150 -6.08 8.44 0.03
C TYR A 150 -5.81 9.29 1.28
N ASP A 151 -5.09 8.73 2.24
CA ASP A 151 -4.67 9.41 3.47
C ASP A 151 -5.84 10.22 4.12
N GLY A 152 -7.03 9.60 4.25
CA GLY A 152 -8.23 10.22 4.84
C GLY A 152 -8.97 11.25 3.97
N ARG A 153 -8.47 11.54 2.76
CA ARG A 153 -9.14 12.45 1.82
C ARG A 153 -10.29 11.76 1.09
N GLY A 154 -11.28 12.55 0.69
CA GLY A 154 -12.45 12.03 -0.04
C GLY A 154 -13.39 11.20 0.82
N GLN A 155 -13.46 11.47 2.14
CA GLN A 155 -14.41 10.80 3.03
C GLN A 155 -15.03 11.76 4.06
N ARG A 156 -16.24 11.41 4.53
CA ARG A 156 -16.97 12.09 5.59
C ARG A 156 -17.67 11.07 6.48
N VAL A 157 -17.51 11.22 7.78
CA VAL A 157 -18.29 10.45 8.76
C VAL A 157 -19.63 11.14 8.95
N ILE A 158 -20.72 10.41 8.83
CA ILE A 158 -22.10 10.87 9.03
C ILE A 158 -22.60 10.28 10.34
N ARG A 159 -22.85 11.10 11.34
CA ARG A 159 -23.24 10.67 12.68
C ARG A 159 -24.73 10.83 12.95
N SER A 160 -25.40 11.69 12.18
CA SER A 160 -26.81 12.02 12.36
C SER A 160 -27.47 12.42 11.04
N PRO A 161 -28.81 12.40 10.95
CA PRO A 161 -29.54 12.87 9.76
C PRO A 161 -29.19 14.30 9.35
N ALA A 162 -28.86 15.16 10.29
CA ALA A 162 -28.53 16.57 10.03
C ALA A 162 -27.22 16.72 9.19
N GLU A 163 -26.36 15.71 9.20
CA GLU A 163 -25.06 15.75 8.49
C GLU A 163 -25.15 15.21 7.05
N LEU A 164 -26.26 14.53 6.67
CA LEU A 164 -26.39 13.86 5.36
C LEU A 164 -26.17 14.83 4.19
N GLY A 165 -26.93 15.92 4.14
CA GLY A 165 -26.87 16.89 3.04
C GLY A 165 -25.48 17.54 2.91
N SER A 166 -24.87 17.90 4.03
CA SER A 166 -23.54 18.53 4.03
C SER A 166 -22.45 17.54 3.60
N ALA A 167 -22.53 16.29 4.03
CA ALA A 167 -21.58 15.24 3.64
C ALA A 167 -21.69 14.90 2.15
N PHE A 168 -22.92 14.76 1.63
CA PHE A 168 -23.16 14.51 0.21
C PHE A 168 -22.64 15.66 -0.65
N ASN A 169 -23.01 16.90 -0.35
CA ASN A 169 -22.59 18.07 -1.10
C ASN A 169 -21.06 18.25 -1.12
N ALA A 170 -20.39 17.91 -0.03
CA ALA A 170 -18.92 18.01 0.06
C ALA A 170 -18.17 17.00 -0.84
N LEU A 171 -18.83 15.92 -1.25
CA LEU A 171 -18.22 14.83 -2.06
C LEU A 171 -18.94 14.62 -3.39
N SER A 172 -20.05 15.33 -3.67
CA SER A 172 -20.84 15.18 -4.89
C SER A 172 -20.05 15.51 -6.15
N GLY A 173 -20.58 15.06 -7.31
CA GLY A 173 -19.93 15.20 -8.63
C GLY A 173 -19.06 14.03 -9.05
N VAL A 174 -18.86 13.04 -8.18
CA VAL A 174 -18.18 11.76 -8.47
C VAL A 174 -18.96 10.60 -7.85
N PRO A 175 -18.81 9.37 -8.36
CA PRO A 175 -19.43 8.19 -7.74
C PRO A 175 -18.93 7.99 -6.30
N LEU A 176 -19.88 7.72 -5.39
CA LEU A 176 -19.63 7.54 -3.97
C LEU A 176 -19.94 6.11 -3.51
N ILE A 177 -19.50 5.79 -2.30
CA ILE A 177 -19.84 4.57 -1.56
C ILE A 177 -20.13 4.96 -0.11
N LEU A 178 -21.23 4.43 0.45
CA LEU A 178 -21.51 4.51 1.88
C LEU A 178 -21.08 3.21 2.53
N GLU A 179 -20.29 3.30 3.59
CA GLU A 179 -19.82 2.16 4.38
C GLU A 179 -20.28 2.26 5.83
N GLU A 180 -20.53 1.11 6.45
CA GLU A 180 -20.74 1.01 7.90
C GLU A 180 -19.51 1.54 8.63
N PHE A 181 -19.71 2.41 9.62
CA PHE A 181 -18.63 2.86 10.49
C PHE A 181 -18.23 1.72 11.45
N ILE A 182 -16.97 1.35 11.42
CA ILE A 182 -16.45 0.32 12.32
C ILE A 182 -15.74 0.99 13.50
N ALA A 183 -16.33 0.86 14.70
CA ALA A 183 -15.63 1.17 15.94
C ALA A 183 -14.65 0.01 16.22
N PHE A 184 -13.44 0.12 15.71
CA PHE A 184 -12.40 -0.89 15.82
C PHE A 184 -11.52 -0.66 17.06
N GLU A 185 -10.87 -1.73 17.50
CA GLU A 185 -9.91 -1.71 18.61
C GLU A 185 -8.52 -1.33 18.14
N ARG A 186 -8.17 -1.75 16.92
CA ARG A 186 -6.89 -1.47 16.24
C ARG A 186 -6.95 -1.74 14.75
N GLU A 187 -5.97 -1.24 14.04
CA GLU A 187 -5.75 -1.52 12.64
C GLU A 187 -4.53 -2.41 12.49
N VAL A 188 -4.62 -3.41 11.60
CA VAL A 188 -3.48 -4.28 11.27
C VAL A 188 -3.39 -4.48 9.76
N SER A 189 -2.20 -4.78 9.27
CA SER A 189 -2.00 -5.12 7.86
C SER A 189 -1.25 -6.43 7.71
N ILE A 190 -1.63 -7.21 6.70
CA ILE A 190 -0.88 -8.37 6.22
C ILE A 190 -0.20 -8.02 4.90
N ILE A 191 1.07 -8.35 4.79
CA ILE A 191 1.81 -8.28 3.54
C ILE A 191 2.08 -9.71 3.11
N GLY A 192 1.58 -10.06 1.93
CA GLY A 192 1.85 -11.31 1.25
C GLY A 192 2.69 -11.10 0.02
N VAL A 193 3.38 -12.13 -0.41
CA VAL A 193 4.07 -12.18 -1.69
C VAL A 193 3.76 -13.51 -2.37
N ARG A 194 3.49 -13.47 -3.67
CA ARG A 194 3.30 -14.66 -4.51
C ARG A 194 4.16 -14.51 -5.75
N ASN A 195 4.89 -15.56 -6.10
CA ASN A 195 5.69 -15.55 -7.32
C ASN A 195 4.93 -16.15 -8.52
N LEU A 196 5.55 -16.11 -9.69
CA LEU A 196 4.99 -16.65 -10.96
C LEU A 196 4.76 -18.17 -10.93
N LYS A 197 5.32 -18.89 -9.96
CA LYS A 197 5.09 -20.33 -9.78
C LYS A 197 3.93 -20.63 -8.82
N GLY A 198 3.31 -19.59 -8.24
CA GLY A 198 2.24 -19.72 -7.27
C GLY A 198 2.71 -19.93 -5.82
N GLU A 199 4.02 -19.88 -5.55
CA GLU A 199 4.56 -19.97 -4.20
C GLU A 199 4.19 -18.70 -3.41
N LEU A 200 3.72 -18.88 -2.17
CA LEU A 200 3.25 -17.82 -1.29
C LEU A 200 4.12 -17.73 -0.03
N ALA A 201 4.45 -16.49 0.35
CA ALA A 201 5.01 -16.18 1.66
C ALA A 201 4.30 -14.98 2.28
N PHE A 202 4.25 -14.92 3.62
CA PHE A 202 3.55 -13.85 4.34
C PHE A 202 4.42 -13.31 5.45
N TYR A 203 4.53 -11.99 5.53
CA TYR A 203 5.15 -11.32 6.65
C TYR A 203 4.28 -11.40 7.91
N PRO A 204 4.86 -11.28 9.10
CA PRO A 204 4.08 -11.06 10.30
C PRO A 204 3.14 -9.86 10.16
N LEU A 205 1.95 -9.95 10.79
CA LEU A 205 1.05 -8.81 10.90
C LEU A 205 1.77 -7.61 11.52
N ALA A 206 1.51 -6.43 10.98
CA ALA A 206 1.89 -5.15 11.57
C ALA A 206 0.65 -4.46 12.18
N GLU A 207 0.78 -3.95 13.40
CA GLU A 207 -0.19 -3.03 14.01
C GLU A 207 0.09 -1.62 13.49
N ASN A 208 -0.94 -0.94 12.99
CA ASN A 208 -0.83 0.35 12.33
C ASN A 208 -1.53 1.43 13.15
N HIS A 209 -0.87 2.57 13.30
CA HIS A 209 -1.40 3.73 13.99
C HIS A 209 -1.51 4.90 13.00
N HIS A 210 -2.73 5.29 12.71
CA HIS A 210 -3.04 6.42 11.85
C HIS A 210 -3.41 7.65 12.69
N ARG A 211 -3.01 8.82 12.19
CA ARG A 211 -3.47 10.11 12.69
C ARG A 211 -3.92 10.96 11.51
N ASP A 212 -5.13 11.49 11.58
CA ASP A 212 -5.75 12.25 10.48
C ASP A 212 -5.77 11.49 9.13
N GLY A 213 -5.95 10.14 9.20
CA GLY A 213 -5.95 9.26 8.05
C GLY A 213 -4.57 8.94 7.47
N ILE A 214 -3.49 9.45 8.06
CA ILE A 214 -2.11 9.20 7.60
C ILE A 214 -1.43 8.22 8.54
N LEU A 215 -0.86 7.14 8.00
CA LEU A 215 -0.07 6.18 8.76
C LEU A 215 1.15 6.87 9.38
N ARG A 216 1.25 6.83 10.71
CA ARG A 216 2.38 7.39 11.49
C ARG A 216 3.34 6.33 11.96
N LEU A 217 2.83 5.20 12.41
CA LEU A 217 3.61 4.14 13.03
C LEU A 217 3.08 2.77 12.62
N SER A 218 3.98 1.85 12.26
CA SER A 218 3.67 0.42 12.15
C SER A 218 4.59 -0.37 13.08
N VAL A 219 4.02 -1.28 13.86
CA VAL A 219 4.77 -2.12 14.81
C VAL A 219 4.59 -3.60 14.43
N ALA A 220 5.68 -4.31 14.23
CA ALA A 220 5.70 -5.73 13.85
C ALA A 220 6.77 -6.51 14.63
N PRO A 221 6.54 -7.81 14.86
CA PRO A 221 5.33 -8.58 14.62
C PRO A 221 4.21 -8.25 15.62
N TYR A 222 2.96 -8.24 15.15
CA TYR A 222 1.80 -8.20 16.03
C TYR A 222 1.55 -9.62 16.61
N PRO A 223 1.47 -9.78 17.96
CA PRO A 223 1.58 -11.11 18.59
C PRO A 223 0.24 -11.86 18.68
N ASP A 224 -0.51 -11.97 17.57
CA ASP A 224 -1.76 -12.73 17.53
C ASP A 224 -1.73 -13.75 16.38
N LYS A 225 -1.42 -15.00 16.71
CA LYS A 225 -1.33 -16.11 15.75
C LYS A 225 -2.68 -16.42 15.06
N LYS A 226 -3.81 -16.19 15.76
CA LYS A 226 -5.15 -16.44 15.20
C LYS A 226 -5.47 -15.41 14.14
N LEU A 227 -5.25 -14.12 14.43
CA LEU A 227 -5.44 -13.05 13.46
C LEU A 227 -4.44 -13.18 12.30
N GLN A 228 -3.18 -13.55 12.57
CA GLN A 228 -2.19 -13.85 11.52
C GLN A 228 -2.72 -14.89 10.53
N THR A 229 -3.21 -16.03 11.02
CA THR A 229 -3.74 -17.09 10.18
C THR A 229 -4.98 -16.66 9.38
N GLN A 230 -5.86 -15.86 9.99
CA GLN A 230 -7.03 -15.31 9.30
C GLN A 230 -6.61 -14.36 8.16
N ALA A 231 -5.70 -13.43 8.43
CA ALA A 231 -5.22 -12.47 7.45
C ALA A 231 -4.51 -13.15 6.26
N GLN A 232 -3.67 -14.16 6.54
CA GLN A 232 -3.02 -14.97 5.50
C GLN A 232 -4.04 -15.67 4.59
N LYS A 233 -5.11 -16.23 5.16
CA LYS A 233 -6.20 -16.87 4.39
C LYS A 233 -6.91 -15.86 3.49
N CYS A 234 -7.15 -14.63 3.97
CA CYS A 234 -7.77 -13.57 3.18
C CYS A 234 -6.85 -13.15 2.02
N ALA A 235 -5.59 -12.84 2.31
CA ALA A 235 -4.64 -12.43 1.30
C ALA A 235 -4.41 -13.52 0.24
N LYS A 236 -4.28 -14.79 0.66
CA LYS A 236 -4.16 -15.94 -0.25
C LYS A 236 -5.31 -15.99 -1.25
N LYS A 237 -6.57 -15.87 -0.80
CA LYS A 237 -7.76 -15.91 -1.67
C LYS A 237 -7.71 -14.82 -2.76
N VAL A 238 -7.34 -13.59 -2.40
CA VAL A 238 -7.27 -12.49 -3.38
C VAL A 238 -6.11 -12.71 -4.35
N MET A 239 -4.94 -13.12 -3.86
CA MET A 239 -3.76 -13.37 -4.70
C MET A 239 -3.98 -14.54 -5.66
N GLU A 240 -4.67 -15.60 -5.24
CA GLU A 240 -5.05 -16.73 -6.09
C GLU A 240 -6.10 -16.32 -7.13
N HIS A 241 -7.10 -15.51 -6.76
CA HIS A 241 -8.14 -15.02 -7.66
C HIS A 241 -7.57 -14.27 -8.88
N PHE A 242 -6.53 -13.47 -8.67
CA PHE A 242 -5.91 -12.68 -9.73
C PHE A 242 -4.73 -13.37 -10.43
N ASP A 243 -4.38 -14.60 -10.07
CA ASP A 243 -3.09 -15.21 -10.45
C ASP A 243 -1.93 -14.24 -10.22
N TYR A 244 -1.95 -13.64 -9.05
CA TYR A 244 -1.11 -12.50 -8.67
C TYR A 244 0.37 -12.88 -8.63
N ALA A 245 1.24 -11.98 -9.13
CA ALA A 245 2.69 -12.08 -8.93
C ALA A 245 3.23 -10.73 -8.44
N GLY A 246 3.86 -10.73 -7.27
CA GLY A 246 4.35 -9.54 -6.57
C GLY A 246 3.96 -9.50 -5.11
N VAL A 247 4.19 -8.37 -4.46
CA VAL A 247 3.74 -8.08 -3.09
C VAL A 247 2.32 -7.52 -3.13
N PHE A 248 1.49 -8.00 -2.20
CA PHE A 248 0.10 -7.61 -2.02
C PHE A 248 -0.19 -7.34 -0.54
N THR A 249 -0.97 -6.32 -0.25
CA THR A 249 -1.29 -5.94 1.12
C THR A 249 -2.80 -5.85 1.32
N ILE A 250 -3.28 -6.29 2.49
CA ILE A 250 -4.65 -5.99 2.96
C ILE A 250 -4.55 -5.31 4.31
N GLU A 251 -5.26 -4.20 4.46
CA GLU A 251 -5.49 -3.54 5.73
C GLU A 251 -6.80 -4.01 6.36
N PHE A 252 -6.79 -4.23 7.66
CA PHE A 252 -7.93 -4.72 8.42
C PHE A 252 -8.18 -3.89 9.65
N PHE A 253 -9.45 -3.71 9.96
CA PHE A 253 -9.90 -3.38 11.31
C PHE A 253 -9.99 -4.64 12.16
N VAL A 254 -9.55 -4.55 13.41
CA VAL A 254 -9.76 -5.61 14.43
C VAL A 254 -10.91 -5.19 15.32
N LYS A 255 -11.93 -6.03 15.38
CA LYS A 255 -13.12 -5.83 16.25
C LYS A 255 -13.50 -7.15 16.89
N LYS A 256 -13.49 -7.20 18.22
CA LYS A 256 -13.84 -8.41 19.02
C LYS A 256 -13.08 -9.67 18.55
N GLY A 257 -11.76 -9.50 18.31
CA GLY A 257 -10.89 -10.59 17.88
C GLY A 257 -11.18 -11.15 16.47
N LYS A 258 -11.84 -10.37 15.60
CA LYS A 258 -12.13 -10.68 14.20
C LYS A 258 -11.55 -9.62 13.27
N LEU A 259 -11.14 -10.03 12.08
CA LEU A 259 -10.68 -9.14 11.02
C LEU A 259 -11.86 -8.71 10.14
N ILE A 260 -11.89 -7.42 9.81
CA ILE A 260 -12.79 -6.81 8.85
C ILE A 260 -11.91 -6.09 7.82
N ALA A 261 -11.91 -6.56 6.57
CA ALA A 261 -11.09 -5.98 5.51
C ALA A 261 -11.52 -4.55 5.21
N ASN A 262 -10.55 -3.64 5.25
CA ASN A 262 -10.75 -2.24 4.93
C ASN A 262 -10.40 -1.95 3.47
N GLU A 263 -9.14 -2.11 3.09
CA GLU A 263 -8.67 -1.85 1.73
C GLU A 263 -7.49 -2.75 1.36
N THR A 264 -7.18 -2.80 0.06
CA THR A 264 -6.02 -3.51 -0.47
C THR A 264 -5.02 -2.54 -1.10
N ALA A 265 -3.77 -2.98 -1.17
CA ALA A 265 -2.77 -2.35 -2.01
C ALA A 265 -2.10 -3.43 -2.87
N PRO A 266 -2.34 -3.44 -4.20
CA PRO A 266 -1.76 -4.43 -5.11
C PRO A 266 -0.29 -4.09 -5.44
N ARG A 267 0.50 -3.76 -4.45
CA ARG A 267 1.90 -3.32 -4.53
C ARG A 267 2.60 -3.41 -3.18
N VAL A 268 3.88 -3.10 -3.14
CA VAL A 268 4.60 -2.82 -1.89
C VAL A 268 3.90 -1.71 -1.10
N HIS A 269 3.88 -1.83 0.23
CA HIS A 269 3.06 -0.97 1.07
C HIS A 269 3.87 -0.27 2.17
N ASN A 270 3.43 0.93 2.56
CA ASN A 270 4.07 1.74 3.59
C ASN A 270 4.15 1.02 4.95
N SER A 271 3.09 0.31 5.35
CA SER A 271 3.11 -0.47 6.59
C SER A 271 4.11 -1.64 6.59
N GLY A 272 4.70 -1.94 5.42
CA GLY A 272 5.74 -2.96 5.25
C GLY A 272 7.16 -2.44 5.18
N HIS A 273 7.39 -1.13 5.33
CA HIS A 273 8.76 -0.59 5.26
C HIS A 273 9.65 -1.11 6.39
N TRP A 274 9.08 -1.49 7.53
CA TRP A 274 9.82 -2.15 8.60
C TRP A 274 10.56 -3.40 8.16
N THR A 275 10.12 -4.05 7.07
CA THR A 275 10.72 -5.29 6.55
C THR A 275 12.10 -5.08 5.94
N ILE A 276 12.48 -3.84 5.64
CA ILE A 276 13.79 -3.52 5.03
C ILE A 276 14.89 -3.95 5.99
N GLU A 277 14.79 -3.60 7.26
CA GLU A 277 15.76 -3.95 8.30
C GLU A 277 15.24 -5.02 9.27
N GLY A 278 13.92 -5.16 9.39
CA GLY A 278 13.29 -5.99 10.41
C GLY A 278 12.89 -7.40 9.96
N ALA A 279 13.08 -7.76 8.69
CA ALA A 279 12.81 -9.10 8.17
C ALA A 279 14.05 -9.68 7.49
N VAL A 280 14.12 -11.01 7.36
CA VAL A 280 15.22 -11.70 6.65
C VAL A 280 15.32 -11.22 5.21
N THR A 281 14.16 -11.08 4.53
CA THR A 281 14.08 -10.50 3.18
C THR A 281 12.99 -9.43 3.19
N GLY A 282 13.34 -8.21 2.80
CA GLY A 282 12.39 -7.09 2.74
C GLY A 282 11.35 -7.25 1.64
N GLN A 283 10.20 -6.58 1.79
CA GLN A 283 9.11 -6.63 0.83
C GLN A 283 9.52 -6.19 -0.58
N PHE A 284 10.44 -5.23 -0.69
CA PHE A 284 10.90 -4.72 -1.99
C PHE A 284 11.72 -5.76 -2.75
N GLU A 285 12.62 -6.46 -2.07
CA GLU A 285 13.39 -7.55 -2.66
C GLU A 285 12.48 -8.72 -3.02
N ASN A 286 11.56 -9.09 -2.14
CA ASN A 286 10.60 -10.16 -2.43
C ASN A 286 9.64 -9.80 -3.58
N HIS A 287 9.29 -8.51 -3.74
CA HIS A 287 8.54 -8.06 -4.91
C HIS A 287 9.33 -8.30 -6.20
N MET A 288 10.61 -7.89 -6.24
CA MET A 288 11.47 -8.15 -7.40
C MET A 288 11.64 -9.65 -7.67
N ARG A 289 11.91 -10.45 -6.64
CA ARG A 289 12.00 -11.91 -6.80
C ARG A 289 10.71 -12.51 -7.37
N ALA A 290 9.56 -12.06 -6.87
CA ALA A 290 8.25 -12.57 -7.29
C ALA A 290 7.96 -12.29 -8.77
N ILE A 291 8.12 -11.04 -9.23
CA ILE A 291 7.85 -10.66 -10.62
C ILE A 291 8.88 -11.20 -11.62
N LEU A 292 10.07 -11.57 -11.13
CA LEU A 292 11.11 -12.24 -11.92
C LEU A 292 11.01 -13.78 -11.88
N GLY A 293 10.00 -14.34 -11.19
CA GLY A 293 9.86 -15.81 -11.05
C GLY A 293 10.99 -16.48 -10.27
N LEU A 294 11.75 -15.70 -9.49
CA LEU A 294 12.79 -16.22 -8.61
C LEU A 294 12.19 -16.86 -7.34
N PRO A 295 12.95 -17.71 -6.63
CA PRO A 295 12.53 -18.20 -5.32
C PRO A 295 12.29 -17.05 -4.34
N LEU A 296 11.20 -17.13 -3.57
CA LEU A 296 10.91 -16.14 -2.54
C LEU A 296 11.95 -16.22 -1.40
N GLY A 297 12.30 -15.09 -0.84
CA GLY A 297 13.09 -15.01 0.36
C GLY A 297 12.23 -15.15 1.62
N GLU A 298 12.85 -15.58 2.71
CA GLU A 298 12.20 -15.76 4.00
C GLU A 298 11.62 -14.44 4.54
N THR A 299 10.39 -14.52 5.04
CA THR A 299 9.64 -13.34 5.51
C THR A 299 9.64 -13.16 7.02
N TRP A 300 10.44 -13.93 7.75
CA TRP A 300 10.47 -13.89 9.22
C TRP A 300 11.03 -12.56 9.73
N ALA A 301 10.45 -12.08 10.82
CA ALA A 301 11.01 -10.95 11.56
C ALA A 301 12.29 -11.39 12.28
N ILE A 302 13.34 -10.56 12.22
CA ILE A 302 14.61 -10.77 12.93
C ILE A 302 14.60 -10.18 14.34
N GLY A 303 13.47 -9.66 14.79
CA GLY A 303 13.24 -9.05 16.09
C GLY A 303 11.87 -8.38 16.12
N TYR A 304 11.77 -7.31 16.88
CA TYR A 304 10.60 -6.43 16.92
C TYR A 304 10.98 -5.10 16.28
N SER A 305 10.16 -4.67 15.34
CA SER A 305 10.44 -3.48 14.54
C SER A 305 9.31 -2.46 14.63
N ALA A 306 9.66 -1.20 14.56
CA ALA A 306 8.73 -0.10 14.37
C ALA A 306 9.17 0.73 13.16
N MET A 307 8.26 1.01 12.25
CA MET A 307 8.43 1.97 11.17
C MET A 307 7.71 3.25 11.54
N ILE A 308 8.43 4.36 11.55
CA ILE A 308 7.93 5.69 11.90
C ILE A 308 8.00 6.57 10.65
N ASN A 309 6.85 7.04 10.16
CA ASN A 309 6.80 7.95 9.00
C ASN A 309 7.09 9.39 9.42
N PHE A 310 7.92 10.09 8.66
CA PHE A 310 8.17 11.52 8.80
C PHE A 310 7.25 12.30 7.86
N ILE A 311 6.34 13.09 8.44
CA ILE A 311 5.27 13.77 7.73
C ILE A 311 5.42 15.29 7.86
N GLY A 312 5.59 15.98 6.73
CA GLY A 312 5.70 17.45 6.67
C GLY A 312 7.05 17.99 7.10
N SER A 313 7.70 17.36 8.07
CA SER A 313 9.07 17.65 8.54
C SER A 313 9.79 16.34 8.85
N MET A 314 11.12 16.42 8.98
CA MET A 314 11.95 15.28 9.34
C MET A 314 12.85 15.66 10.52
N PRO A 315 13.07 14.75 11.49
CA PRO A 315 14.15 14.90 12.46
C PRO A 315 15.50 14.84 11.75
N THR A 316 16.53 15.32 12.40
CA THR A 316 17.88 15.22 11.83
C THR A 316 18.36 13.76 11.81
N ARG A 317 19.30 13.47 10.93
CA ARG A 317 19.93 12.13 10.85
C ARG A 317 20.62 11.77 12.16
N GLU A 318 21.29 12.75 12.76
CA GLU A 318 22.01 12.60 14.03
C GLU A 318 21.07 12.22 15.17
N GLU A 319 19.92 12.88 15.30
CA GLU A 319 18.93 12.57 16.33
C GLU A 319 18.41 11.14 16.21
N VAL A 320 18.07 10.71 15.00
CA VAL A 320 17.53 9.36 14.75
C VAL A 320 18.62 8.29 14.92
N LEU A 321 19.79 8.49 14.30
CA LEU A 321 20.85 7.49 14.28
C LEU A 321 21.59 7.38 15.61
N ALA A 322 21.42 8.32 16.53
CA ALA A 322 21.89 8.20 17.91
C ALA A 322 21.12 7.10 18.70
N ILE A 323 19.94 6.68 18.21
CA ILE A 323 19.15 5.64 18.85
C ILE A 323 19.64 4.27 18.37
N PRO A 324 20.14 3.38 19.25
CA PRO A 324 20.63 2.07 18.83
C PRO A 324 19.54 1.25 18.13
N GLY A 325 19.85 0.70 16.97
CA GLY A 325 18.92 -0.08 16.14
C GLY A 325 17.98 0.75 15.28
N ALA A 326 18.17 2.08 15.22
CA ALA A 326 17.44 2.94 14.30
C ALA A 326 18.15 3.03 12.93
N HIS A 327 17.35 3.04 11.88
CA HIS A 327 17.74 3.23 10.49
C HIS A 327 16.94 4.39 9.91
N TYR A 328 17.59 5.20 9.08
CA TYR A 328 17.05 6.45 8.54
C TYR A 328 16.87 6.37 7.04
N HIS A 329 15.66 6.69 6.56
CA HIS A 329 15.33 6.69 5.14
C HIS A 329 14.79 8.07 4.73
N ASP A 330 15.59 8.81 3.98
CA ASP A 330 15.21 10.07 3.36
C ASP A 330 14.78 9.81 1.91
N TYR A 331 13.62 10.30 1.51
CA TYR A 331 13.12 10.14 0.14
C TYR A 331 13.62 11.24 -0.80
N GLY A 332 14.32 12.26 -0.29
CA GLY A 332 14.81 13.39 -1.06
C GLY A 332 13.69 14.29 -1.58
N LYS A 333 12.61 14.45 -0.81
CA LYS A 333 11.45 15.26 -1.17
C LYS A 333 11.47 16.61 -0.46
N GLU A 334 11.06 17.65 -1.17
CA GLU A 334 10.82 18.96 -0.55
C GLU A 334 9.73 18.89 0.53
N PRO A 335 9.96 19.47 1.72
CA PRO A 335 9.00 19.51 2.81
C PRO A 335 7.70 20.24 2.43
N ARG A 336 6.56 19.61 2.71
CA ARG A 336 5.21 20.20 2.56
C ARG A 336 4.27 19.60 3.60
N PRO A 337 3.29 20.34 4.13
CA PRO A 337 2.30 19.81 5.06
C PRO A 337 1.65 18.52 4.54
N GLY A 338 1.59 17.49 5.39
CA GLY A 338 0.99 16.19 5.06
C GLY A 338 1.81 15.29 4.10
N ARG A 339 2.98 15.73 3.62
CA ARG A 339 3.81 14.93 2.71
C ARG A 339 4.70 13.97 3.47
N LYS A 340 4.69 12.69 3.07
CA LYS A 340 5.66 11.68 3.55
C LYS A 340 7.03 12.00 2.95
N LEU A 341 7.98 12.39 3.80
CA LEU A 341 9.32 12.83 3.41
C LEU A 341 10.36 11.72 3.57
N GLY A 342 10.12 10.82 4.50
CA GLY A 342 11.01 9.74 4.86
C GLY A 342 10.36 8.84 5.90
N HIS A 343 11.12 7.89 6.40
CA HIS A 343 10.76 7.09 7.57
C HIS A 343 12.02 6.69 8.33
N ALA A 344 11.83 6.26 9.56
CA ALA A 344 12.82 5.47 10.26
C ALA A 344 12.30 4.07 10.55
N THR A 345 13.20 3.08 10.58
CA THR A 345 12.93 1.76 11.13
C THR A 345 13.74 1.59 12.39
N LEU A 346 13.09 1.24 13.49
CA LEU A 346 13.74 0.88 14.75
C LEU A 346 13.62 -0.64 14.94
N VAL A 347 14.74 -1.33 15.11
CA VAL A 347 14.80 -2.79 15.34
C VAL A 347 15.35 -3.09 16.72
N CYS A 348 14.64 -3.91 17.50
CA CYS A 348 15.02 -4.33 18.85
C CYS A 348 14.83 -5.84 19.02
N GLN A 349 15.57 -6.43 19.96
CA GLN A 349 15.47 -7.86 20.25
C GLN A 349 14.17 -8.23 20.98
N THR A 350 13.61 -7.31 21.75
CA THR A 350 12.38 -7.54 22.50
C THR A 350 11.35 -6.43 22.28
N ARG A 351 10.05 -6.79 22.37
CA ARG A 351 8.95 -5.83 22.28
C ARG A 351 9.03 -4.77 23.39
N LYS A 352 9.45 -5.17 24.59
CA LYS A 352 9.60 -4.24 25.73
C LYS A 352 10.63 -3.16 25.46
N GLU A 353 11.75 -3.54 24.88
CA GLU A 353 12.81 -2.62 24.48
C GLU A 353 12.34 -1.66 23.40
N LEU A 354 11.69 -2.20 22.34
CA LEU A 354 11.11 -1.41 21.27
C LEU A 354 10.16 -0.34 21.81
N LEU A 355 9.18 -0.73 22.62
CA LEU A 355 8.20 0.19 23.22
C LEU A 355 8.83 1.23 24.14
N LYS A 356 9.93 0.88 24.82
CA LYS A 356 10.68 1.84 25.64
C LYS A 356 11.35 2.90 24.77
N ARG A 357 12.02 2.50 23.69
CA ARG A 357 12.74 3.42 22.81
C ARG A 357 11.80 4.29 21.96
N LEU A 358 10.61 3.78 21.65
CA LEU A 358 9.59 4.53 20.89
C LEU A 358 9.04 5.74 21.66
N LYS A 359 9.05 5.74 23.01
CA LYS A 359 8.46 6.83 23.80
C LYS A 359 9.10 8.20 23.54
N ASP A 360 10.39 8.19 23.29
CA ASP A 360 11.19 9.41 23.08
C ASP A 360 11.74 9.47 21.65
N PHE A 361 11.10 8.74 20.71
CA PHE A 361 11.61 8.67 19.34
C PHE A 361 11.33 10.00 18.61
N PRO A 362 12.36 10.68 18.05
CA PRO A 362 12.19 11.95 17.35
C PRO A 362 11.28 11.79 16.12
N GLY A 363 10.37 12.75 15.95
CA GLY A 363 9.39 12.72 14.86
C GLY A 363 8.21 11.78 15.03
N LEU A 364 8.10 11.08 16.16
CA LEU A 364 6.91 10.33 16.53
C LEU A 364 5.99 11.24 17.36
N ASP A 365 5.04 11.88 16.67
CA ASP A 365 3.94 12.59 17.33
C ASP A 365 2.94 11.55 17.87
N THR A 366 2.96 11.32 19.18
CA THR A 366 2.02 10.44 19.89
C THR A 366 0.63 11.04 20.02
#